data_b466fd8087a8980803b02bf301de904b
#
_entry.id   b466fd8087a8980803b02bf301de904b
#
_cell.length_a   1.000
_cell.length_b   1.000
_cell.length_c   1.000
_cell.angle_alpha   90.00
_cell.angle_beta   90.00
_cell.angle_gamma   90.00
#
_symmetry.space_group_name_H-M   'P 1'
#
loop_
_entity.id
_entity.type
_entity.pdbx_description
1 polymer ?
#
loop_
_entity_poly.entity_id
_entity_poly.type
_entity_poly.pdbx_seq_one_letter_code
_entity_poly.pdbx_strand_id
1 'polypeptide(L)'
;MKKLRISIFSAFYPFRGGIAQFNERLAEELEKEHSVQAFTFKQQYPDFLFPGTSQYITTENKGIQAKRIISTFNPFTYFSAAKKIKQSQPEVFILNYWMTFFSVFSALFSKLLPIKTKKIALVHNLIPHEKRFFDAVLNRLFLSQYTHFVVLSKAVEQAILSIQPTATIKHIQHPWYDHFGEKIDKQQAKQQLGVALDKKTLLFFGLIRDYKGLDVLLKSFNQLSDEYQLIIAGEVYGKTEKYDQLIKKSSNSSIYFFNQYIPDDQVALYFSAADACVLPYKSATQSGITATSFHFEVPLIATNVGGLAETIENGKTGIIVPPNDEKALILAIQDFFKQGEVDFFKENIRNEKLKNSWSNFSKELIDFALNEY
;
A
#
# COMPACT_ATOMS: atom_id res chain seq x y z
N MET A 1 27.63 9.52 8.23
CA MET A 1 27.72 9.13 6.80
C MET A 1 27.87 10.37 5.92
N LYS A 2 28.39 10.24 4.69
CA LYS A 2 28.43 11.37 3.72
C LYS A 2 27.01 11.76 3.34
N LYS A 3 26.68 13.06 3.41
CA LYS A 3 25.38 13.58 2.96
C LYS A 3 25.28 13.43 1.43
N LEU A 4 24.34 12.59 0.95
CA LEU A 4 24.11 12.33 -0.46
C LEU A 4 23.05 13.28 -1.03
N ARG A 5 23.11 13.54 -2.35
CA ARG A 5 22.02 14.15 -3.11
C ARG A 5 21.17 13.04 -3.70
N ILE A 6 19.95 12.93 -3.20
CA ILE A 6 18.98 11.90 -3.60
C ILE A 6 17.84 12.57 -4.36
N SER A 7 17.48 12.02 -5.51
CA SER A 7 16.28 12.43 -6.23
C SER A 7 15.28 11.27 -6.26
N ILE A 8 14.05 11.54 -5.87
CA ILE A 8 12.96 10.56 -5.85
C ILE A 8 11.90 10.99 -6.86
N PHE A 9 11.51 10.08 -7.77
CA PHE A 9 10.36 10.28 -8.64
C PHE A 9 9.24 9.29 -8.29
N SER A 10 8.08 9.83 -7.89
CA SER A 10 6.91 9.04 -7.53
C SER A 10 5.62 9.88 -7.50
N ALA A 11 4.51 9.26 -7.04
CA ALA A 11 3.38 10.01 -6.52
C ALA A 11 3.76 10.61 -5.16
N PHE A 12 3.47 11.90 -5.00
CA PHE A 12 3.57 12.68 -3.78
C PHE A 12 2.33 13.57 -3.69
N TYR A 13 2.13 14.25 -2.58
CA TYR A 13 1.08 15.26 -2.48
C TYR A 13 1.05 16.16 -3.75
N PRO A 14 -0.11 16.49 -4.30
CA PRO A 14 -1.47 16.29 -3.77
C PRO A 14 -2.13 14.96 -4.15
N PHE A 15 -1.39 13.98 -4.71
CA PHE A 15 -1.98 12.69 -5.05
C PHE A 15 -2.30 11.90 -3.78
N ARG A 16 -3.48 11.26 -3.77
CA ARG A 16 -3.92 10.42 -2.66
C ARG A 16 -3.55 8.95 -2.86
N GLY A 17 -3.47 8.21 -1.76
CA GLY A 17 -3.30 6.75 -1.74
C GLY A 17 -1.96 6.29 -1.22
N GLY A 18 -1.87 4.99 -0.95
CA GLY A 18 -0.74 4.39 -0.23
C GLY A 18 0.64 4.62 -0.85
N ILE A 19 0.73 4.74 -2.19
CA ILE A 19 2.00 5.04 -2.86
C ILE A 19 2.49 6.46 -2.51
N ALA A 20 1.59 7.45 -2.48
CA ALA A 20 1.97 8.81 -2.12
C ALA A 20 2.39 8.88 -0.65
N GLN A 21 1.61 8.29 0.25
CA GLN A 21 1.92 8.20 1.69
C GLN A 21 3.26 7.51 1.94
N PHE A 22 3.52 6.38 1.27
CA PHE A 22 4.80 5.68 1.36
C PHE A 22 5.97 6.59 0.97
N ASN A 23 5.84 7.31 -0.13
CA ASN A 23 6.92 8.16 -0.64
C ASN A 23 7.14 9.42 0.20
N GLU A 24 6.08 10.02 0.74
CA GLU A 24 6.20 11.10 1.72
C GLU A 24 7.06 10.64 2.92
N ARG A 25 6.70 9.51 3.53
CA ARG A 25 7.45 8.99 4.68
C ARG A 25 8.88 8.59 4.34
N LEU A 26 9.10 7.95 3.18
CA LEU A 26 10.46 7.62 2.72
C LEU A 26 11.31 8.88 2.53
N ALA A 27 10.76 9.90 1.88
CA ALA A 27 11.49 11.14 1.63
C ALA A 27 11.78 11.89 2.94
N GLU A 28 10.82 12.01 3.86
CA GLU A 28 11.02 12.58 5.20
C GLU A 28 12.13 11.85 5.97
N GLU A 29 12.14 10.53 5.94
CA GLU A 29 13.18 9.74 6.63
C GLU A 29 14.56 9.97 6.03
N LEU A 30 14.64 9.97 4.69
CA LEU A 30 15.90 10.23 4.00
C LEU A 30 16.40 11.67 4.18
N GLU A 31 15.53 12.66 4.35
CA GLU A 31 15.91 14.06 4.60
C GLU A 31 16.63 14.27 5.93
N LYS A 32 16.45 13.38 6.91
CA LYS A 32 17.14 13.44 8.19
C LYS A 32 18.66 13.38 8.02
N GLU A 33 19.16 12.61 7.05
CA GLU A 33 20.59 12.39 6.85
C GLU A 33 21.11 12.87 5.49
N HIS A 34 20.24 13.08 4.50
CA HIS A 34 20.59 13.35 3.10
C HIS A 34 19.94 14.62 2.58
N SER A 35 20.32 15.03 1.37
CA SER A 35 19.63 16.11 0.63
C SER A 35 18.67 15.48 -0.37
N VAL A 36 17.39 15.53 -0.07
CA VAL A 36 16.35 14.91 -0.90
C VAL A 36 15.68 15.93 -1.81
N GLN A 37 15.45 15.57 -3.06
CA GLN A 37 14.62 16.31 -3.99
C GLN A 37 13.53 15.41 -4.56
N ALA A 38 12.29 15.67 -4.20
CA ALA A 38 11.14 14.93 -4.67
C ALA A 38 10.59 15.50 -5.98
N PHE A 39 10.22 14.63 -6.90
CA PHE A 39 9.58 14.93 -8.17
C PHE A 39 8.29 14.12 -8.31
N THR A 40 7.25 14.75 -8.87
CA THR A 40 5.95 14.10 -9.03
C THR A 40 5.25 14.50 -10.32
N PHE A 41 4.08 13.96 -10.52
CA PHE A 41 3.25 14.22 -11.68
C PHE A 41 2.61 15.62 -11.60
N LYS A 42 2.42 16.25 -12.75
CA LYS A 42 1.44 17.33 -12.96
C LYS A 42 0.05 16.72 -13.06
N GLN A 43 -0.03 15.60 -13.78
CA GLN A 43 -1.22 14.82 -13.99
C GLN A 43 -0.82 13.35 -14.15
N GLN A 44 -1.35 12.49 -13.30
CA GLN A 44 -1.08 11.06 -13.29
C GLN A 44 -2.02 10.32 -14.25
N TYR A 45 -3.32 10.66 -14.18
CA TYR A 45 -4.39 10.15 -15.05
C TYR A 45 -5.18 11.32 -15.61
N PRO A 46 -5.77 11.21 -16.82
CA PRO A 46 -6.90 12.02 -17.21
C PRO A 46 -8.06 11.82 -16.24
N ASP A 47 -8.74 12.89 -15.85
CA ASP A 47 -9.78 12.80 -14.82
C ASP A 47 -10.90 11.81 -15.19
N PHE A 48 -11.26 11.71 -16.48
CA PHE A 48 -12.27 10.77 -16.97
C PHE A 48 -11.85 9.29 -16.93
N LEU A 49 -10.55 8.99 -16.79
CA LEU A 49 -10.03 7.62 -16.64
C LEU A 49 -9.76 7.26 -15.17
N PHE A 50 -9.89 8.22 -14.26
CA PHE A 50 -9.72 7.95 -12.85
C PHE A 50 -10.99 7.29 -12.30
N PRO A 51 -10.89 6.09 -11.71
CA PRO A 51 -12.08 5.33 -11.30
C PRO A 51 -12.75 5.82 -10.01
N GLY A 52 -12.13 6.78 -9.29
CA GLY A 52 -12.64 7.37 -8.05
C GLY A 52 -13.17 8.80 -8.26
N THR A 53 -13.64 9.43 -7.18
CA THR A 53 -14.20 10.80 -7.22
C THR A 53 -13.13 11.87 -7.48
N SER A 54 -11.93 11.71 -6.94
CA SER A 54 -10.78 12.59 -7.16
C SER A 54 -9.47 11.84 -6.95
N GLN A 55 -8.45 12.16 -7.75
CA GLN A 55 -7.07 11.67 -7.54
C GLN A 55 -6.27 12.55 -6.56
N TYR A 56 -6.86 13.63 -6.07
CA TYR A 56 -6.19 14.61 -5.23
C TYR A 56 -6.78 14.67 -3.82
N ILE A 57 -5.91 15.00 -2.85
CA ILE A 57 -6.27 15.34 -1.48
C ILE A 57 -6.58 16.85 -1.44
N THR A 58 -7.63 17.23 -0.72
CA THR A 58 -8.05 18.63 -0.55
C THR A 58 -7.46 19.30 0.68
N THR A 59 -6.95 18.54 1.64
CA THR A 59 -6.30 19.06 2.85
C THR A 59 -4.89 19.54 2.55
N GLU A 60 -4.46 20.65 3.13
CA GLU A 60 -3.07 21.10 3.01
C GLU A 60 -2.11 20.08 3.63
N ASN A 61 -1.11 19.68 2.85
CA ASN A 61 -0.01 18.86 3.35
C ASN A 61 1.19 19.76 3.68
N LYS A 62 1.71 19.63 4.90
CA LYS A 62 2.92 20.31 5.36
C LYS A 62 4.19 19.49 5.10
N GLY A 63 4.08 18.32 4.45
CA GLY A 63 5.18 17.41 4.17
C GLY A 63 6.08 17.86 3.01
N ILE A 64 6.68 16.87 2.35
CA ILE A 64 7.67 17.06 1.27
C ILE A 64 7.09 17.86 0.10
N GLN A 65 7.78 18.93 -0.29
CA GLN A 65 7.40 19.76 -1.43
C GLN A 65 7.91 19.17 -2.74
N ALA A 66 7.16 18.24 -3.31
CA ALA A 66 7.54 17.58 -4.56
C ALA A 66 7.30 18.49 -5.78
N LYS A 67 8.33 18.60 -6.66
CA LYS A 67 8.22 19.36 -7.90
C LYS A 67 7.37 18.61 -8.93
N ARG A 68 6.26 19.19 -9.34
CA ARG A 68 5.36 18.62 -10.36
C ARG A 68 5.95 18.84 -11.76
N ILE A 69 6.45 17.78 -12.40
CA ILE A 69 7.26 17.92 -13.62
C ILE A 69 6.70 17.22 -14.85
N ILE A 70 5.90 16.15 -14.69
CA ILE A 70 5.47 15.29 -15.80
C ILE A 70 3.94 15.13 -15.87
N SER A 71 3.41 15.10 -17.08
CA SER A 71 2.06 14.59 -17.37
C SER A 71 2.20 13.26 -18.11
N THR A 72 1.61 12.19 -17.59
CA THR A 72 1.76 10.83 -18.14
C THR A 72 1.27 10.72 -19.59
N PHE A 73 0.31 11.55 -19.99
CA PHE A 73 -0.29 11.55 -21.32
C PHE A 73 0.29 12.63 -22.27
N ASN A 74 1.26 13.40 -21.80
CA ASN A 74 1.93 14.40 -22.65
C ASN A 74 3.43 14.09 -22.78
N PRO A 75 3.86 13.38 -23.85
CA PRO A 75 5.25 12.99 -24.06
C PRO A 75 6.22 14.17 -24.12
N PHE A 76 5.77 15.36 -24.54
CA PHE A 76 6.62 16.56 -24.57
C PHE A 76 7.12 16.96 -23.18
N THR A 77 6.41 16.55 -22.10
CA THR A 77 6.84 16.80 -20.72
C THR A 77 7.98 15.87 -20.29
N TYR A 78 8.20 14.74 -20.96
CA TYR A 78 9.16 13.71 -20.54
C TYR A 78 10.60 14.20 -20.59
N PHE A 79 10.98 14.84 -21.70
CA PHE A 79 12.33 15.41 -21.86
C PHE A 79 12.60 16.56 -20.89
N SER A 80 11.63 17.46 -20.70
CA SER A 80 11.76 18.55 -19.74
C SER A 80 11.85 18.05 -18.31
N ALA A 81 11.11 16.99 -17.97
CA ALA A 81 11.18 16.34 -16.67
C ALA A 81 12.54 15.68 -16.43
N ALA A 82 13.04 14.91 -17.40
CA ALA A 82 14.36 14.30 -17.34
C ALA A 82 15.48 15.34 -17.17
N LYS A 83 15.39 16.49 -17.90
CA LYS A 83 16.33 17.60 -17.73
C LYS A 83 16.30 18.18 -16.32
N LYS A 84 15.11 18.36 -15.71
CA LYS A 84 14.98 18.86 -14.35
C LYS A 84 15.58 17.90 -13.32
N ILE A 85 15.34 16.58 -13.46
CA ILE A 85 15.96 15.57 -12.60
C ILE A 85 17.48 15.58 -12.77
N LYS A 86 17.99 15.66 -14.02
CA LYS A 86 19.43 15.77 -14.28
C LYS A 86 20.05 17.02 -13.66
N GLN A 87 19.36 18.15 -13.66
CA GLN A 87 19.81 19.41 -13.05
C GLN A 87 19.96 19.33 -11.54
N SER A 88 19.23 18.44 -10.84
CA SER A 88 19.43 18.19 -9.41
C SER A 88 20.75 17.44 -9.11
N GLN A 89 21.45 16.96 -10.14
CA GLN A 89 22.71 16.22 -10.02
C GLN A 89 22.68 15.10 -8.98
N PRO A 90 21.74 14.16 -9.05
CA PRO A 90 21.60 13.14 -8.02
C PRO A 90 22.78 12.18 -8.04
N GLU A 91 23.28 11.85 -6.85
CA GLU A 91 24.20 10.72 -6.63
C GLU A 91 23.41 9.41 -6.63
N VAL A 92 22.18 9.44 -6.07
CA VAL A 92 21.21 8.33 -6.09
C VAL A 92 19.89 8.84 -6.68
N PHE A 93 19.35 8.10 -7.63
CA PHE A 93 18.03 8.32 -8.21
C PHE A 93 17.12 7.14 -7.90
N ILE A 94 16.03 7.38 -7.20
CA ILE A 94 15.03 6.38 -6.84
C ILE A 94 13.78 6.63 -7.68
N LEU A 95 13.43 5.65 -8.51
CA LEU A 95 12.19 5.64 -9.26
C LEU A 95 11.23 4.65 -8.60
N ASN A 96 10.06 5.10 -8.22
CA ASN A 96 8.99 4.20 -7.79
C ASN A 96 8.16 3.74 -8.99
N TYR A 97 7.93 2.43 -9.08
CA TYR A 97 7.21 1.80 -10.18
C TYR A 97 6.07 0.92 -9.68
N TRP A 98 4.85 1.18 -10.17
CA TRP A 98 3.66 0.41 -9.81
C TRP A 98 2.67 0.24 -10.97
N MET A 99 3.01 0.77 -12.16
CA MET A 99 2.10 0.80 -13.29
C MET A 99 2.84 0.80 -14.61
N THR A 100 2.42 -0.06 -15.54
CA THR A 100 3.09 -0.28 -16.83
C THR A 100 3.16 0.95 -17.73
N PHE A 101 2.20 1.86 -17.64
CA PHE A 101 2.24 3.14 -18.36
C PHE A 101 3.45 4.02 -18.06
N PHE A 102 4.10 3.80 -16.92
CA PHE A 102 5.28 4.58 -16.53
C PHE A 102 6.56 4.14 -17.24
N SER A 103 6.54 3.02 -17.92
CA SER A 103 7.73 2.42 -18.55
C SER A 103 8.42 3.36 -19.52
N VAL A 104 7.67 4.10 -20.34
CA VAL A 104 8.24 4.95 -21.39
C VAL A 104 9.07 6.11 -20.81
N PHE A 105 8.49 6.90 -19.90
CA PHE A 105 9.24 8.02 -19.31
C PHE A 105 10.31 7.53 -18.32
N SER A 106 10.06 6.40 -17.63
CA SER A 106 11.06 5.79 -16.75
C SER A 106 12.31 5.37 -17.48
N ALA A 107 12.15 4.78 -18.68
CA ALA A 107 13.25 4.43 -19.56
C ALA A 107 14.02 5.67 -20.01
N LEU A 108 13.32 6.74 -20.35
CA LEU A 108 13.94 8.00 -20.75
C LEU A 108 14.72 8.64 -19.59
N PHE A 109 14.19 8.64 -18.38
CA PHE A 109 14.89 9.14 -17.19
C PHE A 109 16.20 8.40 -16.98
N SER A 110 16.16 7.06 -17.01
CA SER A 110 17.36 6.26 -16.86
C SER A 110 18.43 6.58 -17.92
N LYS A 111 18.04 6.77 -19.19
CA LYS A 111 18.97 7.06 -20.29
C LYS A 111 19.61 8.45 -20.20
N LEU A 112 18.88 9.45 -19.71
CA LEU A 112 19.34 10.84 -19.71
C LEU A 112 20.08 11.25 -18.44
N LEU A 113 19.97 10.47 -17.37
CA LEU A 113 20.75 10.67 -16.15
C LEU A 113 22.23 10.33 -16.37
N PRO A 114 23.18 11.01 -15.67
CA PRO A 114 24.59 10.69 -15.74
C PRO A 114 24.88 9.22 -15.43
N ILE A 115 25.87 8.64 -16.10
CA ILE A 115 26.28 7.22 -15.88
C ILE A 115 26.65 6.98 -14.41
N LYS A 116 27.29 7.94 -13.75
CA LYS A 116 27.68 7.87 -12.35
C LYS A 116 26.52 7.94 -11.35
N THR A 117 25.33 8.31 -11.77
CA THR A 117 24.13 8.31 -10.92
C THR A 117 23.69 6.87 -10.68
N LYS A 118 23.63 6.46 -9.42
CA LYS A 118 23.12 5.16 -9.02
C LYS A 118 21.59 5.15 -9.11
N LYS A 119 21.04 4.25 -9.94
CA LYS A 119 19.62 4.24 -10.32
C LYS A 119 18.92 3.04 -9.71
N ILE A 120 18.10 3.26 -8.72
CA ILE A 120 17.29 2.23 -8.05
C ILE A 120 15.85 2.32 -8.54
N ALA A 121 15.30 1.20 -8.97
CA ALA A 121 13.87 1.06 -9.19
C ALA A 121 13.23 0.40 -7.96
N LEU A 122 12.43 1.16 -7.20
CA LEU A 122 11.60 0.63 -6.12
C LEU A 122 10.28 0.17 -6.72
N VAL A 123 10.08 -1.14 -6.79
CA VAL A 123 8.96 -1.74 -7.52
C VAL A 123 7.90 -2.22 -6.54
N HIS A 124 6.77 -1.50 -6.48
CA HIS A 124 5.62 -1.88 -5.66
C HIS A 124 4.78 -2.96 -6.32
N ASN A 125 4.64 -2.87 -7.66
CA ASN A 125 3.91 -3.83 -8.46
C ASN A 125 4.48 -3.84 -9.88
N LEU A 126 4.78 -5.02 -10.41
CA LEU A 126 5.24 -5.19 -11.80
C LEU A 126 4.11 -5.66 -12.70
N ILE A 127 3.28 -6.57 -12.22
CA ILE A 127 2.18 -7.16 -12.99
C ILE A 127 0.86 -6.56 -12.49
N PRO A 128 0.15 -5.76 -13.32
CA PRO A 128 -1.13 -5.20 -12.93
C PRO A 128 -2.15 -6.31 -12.59
N HIS A 129 -3.03 -6.04 -11.62
CA HIS A 129 -4.14 -6.96 -11.29
C HIS A 129 -5.10 -7.15 -12.47
N GLU A 130 -5.25 -6.10 -13.28
CA GLU A 130 -6.00 -6.12 -14.54
C GLU A 130 -5.00 -6.12 -15.69
N LYS A 131 -4.66 -7.32 -16.20
CA LYS A 131 -3.67 -7.50 -17.26
C LYS A 131 -4.17 -6.95 -18.60
N ARG A 132 -3.26 -6.26 -19.32
CA ARG A 132 -3.48 -5.75 -20.67
C ARG A 132 -2.46 -6.36 -21.61
N PHE A 133 -2.79 -6.46 -22.91
CA PHE A 133 -1.93 -7.11 -23.91
C PHE A 133 -0.54 -6.46 -24.06
N PHE A 134 -0.41 -5.17 -23.78
CA PHE A 134 0.85 -4.42 -23.90
C PHE A 134 1.71 -4.44 -22.63
N ASP A 135 1.21 -4.90 -21.49
CA ASP A 135 1.92 -4.84 -20.20
C ASP A 135 3.27 -5.58 -20.24
N ALA A 136 3.33 -6.73 -20.93
CA ALA A 136 4.55 -7.50 -21.02
C ALA A 136 5.67 -6.75 -21.78
N VAL A 137 5.31 -6.04 -22.85
CA VAL A 137 6.27 -5.27 -23.65
C VAL A 137 6.77 -4.05 -22.87
N LEU A 138 5.85 -3.34 -22.20
CA LEU A 138 6.19 -2.17 -21.41
C LEU A 138 7.03 -2.53 -20.18
N ASN A 139 6.74 -3.62 -19.51
CA ASN A 139 7.55 -4.10 -18.38
C ASN A 139 8.97 -4.50 -18.84
N ARG A 140 9.12 -5.15 -19.99
CA ARG A 140 10.45 -5.43 -20.56
C ARG A 140 11.22 -4.14 -20.86
N LEU A 141 10.55 -3.14 -21.45
CA LEU A 141 11.14 -1.82 -21.69
C LEU A 141 11.64 -1.17 -20.40
N PHE A 142 10.83 -1.17 -19.35
CA PHE A 142 11.20 -0.63 -18.05
C PHE A 142 12.39 -1.40 -17.45
N LEU A 143 12.28 -2.72 -17.34
CA LEU A 143 13.30 -3.56 -16.70
C LEU A 143 14.64 -3.43 -17.42
N SER A 144 14.67 -3.38 -18.76
CA SER A 144 15.91 -3.25 -19.53
C SER A 144 16.72 -1.97 -19.25
N GLN A 145 16.16 -0.98 -18.56
CA GLN A 145 16.81 0.28 -18.25
C GLN A 145 17.34 0.37 -16.81
N TYR A 146 16.99 -0.60 -15.97
CA TYR A 146 17.44 -0.69 -14.58
C TYR A 146 18.08 -2.06 -14.35
N THR A 147 19.09 -2.08 -13.48
CA THR A 147 19.76 -3.32 -13.07
C THR A 147 19.56 -3.59 -11.59
N HIS A 148 19.26 -2.54 -10.81
CA HIS A 148 19.11 -2.60 -9.35
C HIS A 148 17.69 -2.29 -8.94
N PHE A 149 17.07 -3.24 -8.26
CA PHE A 149 15.68 -3.20 -7.86
C PHE A 149 15.54 -3.37 -6.37
N VAL A 150 14.70 -2.57 -5.75
CA VAL A 150 14.19 -2.80 -4.41
C VAL A 150 12.75 -3.25 -4.53
N VAL A 151 12.41 -4.33 -3.89
CA VAL A 151 11.06 -4.92 -3.90
C VAL A 151 10.55 -5.11 -2.48
N LEU A 152 9.24 -5.06 -2.31
CA LEU A 152 8.56 -5.17 -1.01
C LEU A 152 7.89 -6.54 -0.81
N SER A 153 8.00 -7.45 -1.79
CA SER A 153 7.48 -8.82 -1.71
C SER A 153 8.25 -9.77 -2.62
N LYS A 154 8.32 -11.05 -2.23
CA LYS A 154 8.91 -12.11 -3.04
C LYS A 154 8.15 -12.34 -4.35
N ALA A 155 6.85 -12.10 -4.37
CA ALA A 155 6.05 -12.20 -5.59
C ALA A 155 6.53 -11.21 -6.67
N VAL A 156 6.87 -9.97 -6.30
CA VAL A 156 7.44 -8.97 -7.23
C VAL A 156 8.87 -9.34 -7.63
N GLU A 157 9.69 -9.83 -6.70
CA GLU A 157 11.04 -10.33 -6.97
C GLU A 157 11.02 -11.43 -8.04
N GLN A 158 10.20 -12.46 -7.85
CA GLN A 158 10.05 -13.57 -8.81
C GLN A 158 9.55 -13.07 -10.18
N ALA A 159 8.62 -12.11 -10.19
CA ALA A 159 8.14 -11.52 -11.42
C ALA A 159 9.24 -10.78 -12.19
N ILE A 160 10.13 -10.05 -11.51
CA ILE A 160 11.29 -9.40 -12.14
C ILE A 160 12.26 -10.45 -12.67
N LEU A 161 12.66 -11.43 -11.85
CA LEU A 161 13.61 -12.49 -12.23
C LEU A 161 13.11 -13.35 -13.39
N SER A 162 11.80 -13.54 -13.54
CA SER A 162 11.23 -14.25 -14.67
C SER A 162 11.44 -13.55 -16.03
N ILE A 163 11.63 -12.22 -16.01
CA ILE A 163 11.84 -11.40 -17.21
C ILE A 163 13.31 -11.02 -17.37
N GLN A 164 13.99 -10.73 -16.26
CA GLN A 164 15.40 -10.30 -16.20
C GLN A 164 16.16 -11.11 -15.14
N PRO A 165 16.63 -12.33 -15.46
CA PRO A 165 17.31 -13.22 -14.51
C PRO A 165 18.58 -12.64 -13.88
N THR A 166 19.21 -11.65 -14.55
CA THR A 166 20.45 -10.99 -14.11
C THR A 166 20.22 -9.74 -13.26
N ALA A 167 18.96 -9.46 -12.87
CA ALA A 167 18.65 -8.32 -12.04
C ALA A 167 19.26 -8.46 -10.64
N THR A 168 19.87 -7.38 -10.15
CA THR A 168 20.31 -7.28 -8.74
C THR A 168 19.13 -6.78 -7.92
N ILE A 169 18.63 -7.62 -7.01
CA ILE A 169 17.39 -7.35 -6.28
C ILE A 169 17.66 -7.36 -4.78
N LYS A 170 17.17 -6.35 -4.08
CA LYS A 170 17.07 -6.32 -2.63
C LYS A 170 15.60 -6.38 -2.22
N HIS A 171 15.23 -7.44 -1.53
CA HIS A 171 13.94 -7.52 -0.85
C HIS A 171 14.06 -6.80 0.50
N ILE A 172 13.28 -5.73 0.70
CA ILE A 172 13.17 -5.02 1.98
C ILE A 172 11.70 -5.06 2.38
N GLN A 173 11.43 -5.49 3.59
CA GLN A 173 10.06 -5.57 4.09
C GLN A 173 9.43 -4.17 4.17
N HIS A 174 8.14 -4.06 3.82
CA HIS A 174 7.41 -2.80 3.89
C HIS A 174 7.42 -2.26 5.32
N PRO A 175 7.90 -1.02 5.55
CA PRO A 175 7.92 -0.45 6.89
C PRO A 175 6.50 -0.15 7.38
N TRP A 176 6.33 -0.10 8.70
CA TRP A 176 5.04 0.20 9.31
C TRP A 176 4.69 1.67 9.12
N TYR A 177 3.43 1.95 8.86
CA TYR A 177 2.95 3.32 8.77
C TYR A 177 2.79 3.91 10.16
N ASP A 178 3.50 4.98 10.46
CA ASP A 178 3.54 5.67 11.76
C ASP A 178 2.96 7.10 11.73
N HIS A 179 2.36 7.51 10.62
CA HIS A 179 1.87 8.86 10.38
C HIS A 179 0.35 9.03 10.51
N PHE A 180 -0.38 7.96 10.80
CA PHE A 180 -1.84 8.01 10.95
C PHE A 180 -2.30 8.41 12.36
N GLY A 181 -1.39 8.90 13.21
CA GLY A 181 -1.67 9.29 14.58
C GLY A 181 -1.61 8.12 15.57
N GLU A 182 -1.92 8.43 16.82
CA GLU A 182 -1.90 7.47 17.92
C GLU A 182 -3.21 6.68 18.02
N LYS A 183 -3.12 5.52 18.65
CA LYS A 183 -4.28 4.69 18.95
C LYS A 183 -5.20 5.40 19.93
N ILE A 184 -6.49 5.43 19.64
CA ILE A 184 -7.55 5.99 20.46
C ILE A 184 -8.11 4.87 21.36
N ASP A 185 -8.70 5.22 22.49
CA ASP A 185 -9.45 4.26 23.29
C ASP A 185 -10.55 3.59 22.45
N LYS A 186 -10.66 2.27 22.56
CA LYS A 186 -11.54 1.47 21.72
C LYS A 186 -13.01 1.81 21.89
N GLN A 187 -13.46 2.04 23.14
CA GLN A 187 -14.85 2.37 23.41
C GLN A 187 -15.17 3.77 22.87
N GLN A 188 -14.25 4.71 23.06
CA GLN A 188 -14.37 6.05 22.52
C GLN A 188 -14.43 6.02 20.98
N ALA A 189 -13.57 5.23 20.32
CA ALA A 189 -13.57 5.09 18.87
C ALA A 189 -14.88 4.49 18.35
N LYS A 190 -15.40 3.44 18.98
CA LYS A 190 -16.71 2.85 18.65
C LYS A 190 -17.85 3.86 18.82
N GLN A 191 -17.83 4.63 19.89
CA GLN A 191 -18.85 5.65 20.18
C GLN A 191 -18.85 6.76 19.12
N GLN A 192 -17.68 7.25 18.72
CA GLN A 192 -17.54 8.25 17.67
C GLN A 192 -18.02 7.75 16.30
N LEU A 193 -17.82 6.47 15.99
CA LEU A 193 -18.32 5.84 14.77
C LEU A 193 -19.81 5.49 14.82
N GLY A 194 -20.45 5.58 15.98
CA GLY A 194 -21.86 5.20 16.15
C GLY A 194 -22.10 3.70 16.00
N VAL A 195 -21.10 2.86 16.33
CA VAL A 195 -21.19 1.39 16.26
C VAL A 195 -21.39 0.78 17.62
N ALA A 196 -21.85 -0.48 17.71
CA ALA A 196 -22.13 -1.14 18.97
C ALA A 196 -20.87 -1.29 19.84
N LEU A 197 -20.98 -1.00 21.13
CA LEU A 197 -19.85 -0.98 22.04
C LEU A 197 -19.39 -2.38 22.47
N ASP A 198 -20.34 -3.30 22.60
CA ASP A 198 -20.18 -4.65 23.15
C ASP A 198 -19.88 -5.73 22.11
N LYS A 199 -20.08 -5.43 20.81
CA LYS A 199 -19.87 -6.42 19.74
C LYS A 199 -18.41 -6.60 19.34
N LYS A 200 -18.07 -7.82 18.93
CA LYS A 200 -16.79 -8.18 18.29
C LYS A 200 -16.70 -7.47 16.93
N THR A 201 -15.67 -6.65 16.73
CA THR A 201 -15.61 -5.71 15.62
C THR A 201 -14.60 -6.13 14.56
N LEU A 202 -15.09 -6.45 13.38
CA LEU A 202 -14.28 -6.67 12.18
C LEU A 202 -14.20 -5.37 11.39
N LEU A 203 -13.03 -5.11 10.80
CA LEU A 203 -12.78 -3.96 9.93
C LEU A 203 -12.36 -4.42 8.53
N PHE A 204 -13.03 -3.92 7.51
CA PHE A 204 -12.54 -3.90 6.14
C PHE A 204 -12.19 -2.46 5.77
N PHE A 205 -10.94 -2.19 5.37
CA PHE A 205 -10.44 -0.83 5.20
C PHE A 205 -9.77 -0.58 3.84
N GLY A 206 -9.91 0.65 3.34
CA GLY A 206 -9.23 1.19 2.16
C GLY A 206 -10.06 1.09 0.88
N LEU A 207 -9.50 1.57 -0.24
CA LEU A 207 -10.20 1.62 -1.53
C LEU A 207 -10.83 0.27 -1.89
N ILE A 208 -12.12 0.26 -2.22
CA ILE A 208 -12.88 -0.95 -2.47
C ILE A 208 -12.86 -1.26 -3.97
N ARG A 209 -12.25 -2.40 -4.31
CA ARG A 209 -12.20 -2.96 -5.67
C ARG A 209 -12.56 -4.44 -5.64
N ASP A 210 -13.02 -5.00 -6.77
CA ASP A 210 -13.48 -6.38 -6.83
C ASP A 210 -12.43 -7.40 -6.34
N TYR A 211 -11.16 -7.20 -6.71
CA TYR A 211 -10.08 -8.09 -6.28
C TYR A 211 -9.84 -8.13 -4.77
N LYS A 212 -10.34 -7.13 -4.02
CA LYS A 212 -10.24 -7.08 -2.55
C LYS A 212 -11.27 -7.95 -1.83
N GLY A 213 -12.21 -8.55 -2.55
CA GLY A 213 -13.05 -9.62 -2.03
C GLY A 213 -14.08 -9.20 -0.99
N LEU A 214 -14.52 -7.91 -0.95
CA LEU A 214 -15.56 -7.47 -0.02
C LEU A 214 -16.83 -8.28 -0.17
N ASP A 215 -17.15 -8.77 -1.37
CA ASP A 215 -18.28 -9.65 -1.62
C ASP A 215 -18.15 -11.01 -0.89
N VAL A 216 -16.94 -11.56 -0.81
CA VAL A 216 -16.69 -12.80 -0.04
C VAL A 216 -16.88 -12.53 1.45
N LEU A 217 -16.35 -11.41 1.96
CA LEU A 217 -16.53 -11.05 3.37
C LEU A 217 -18.01 -10.84 3.73
N LEU A 218 -18.77 -10.13 2.91
CA LEU A 218 -20.20 -9.88 3.17
C LEU A 218 -21.00 -11.17 3.22
N LYS A 219 -20.73 -12.13 2.32
CA LYS A 219 -21.38 -13.43 2.32
C LYS A 219 -20.99 -14.28 3.55
N SER A 220 -19.72 -14.24 3.95
CA SER A 220 -19.25 -14.91 5.17
C SER A 220 -19.83 -14.28 6.40
N PHE A 221 -19.84 -12.94 6.48
CA PHE A 221 -20.38 -12.19 7.61
C PHE A 221 -21.87 -12.45 7.85
N ASN A 222 -22.64 -12.62 6.77
CA ASN A 222 -24.07 -12.95 6.84
C ASN A 222 -24.37 -14.31 7.54
N GLN A 223 -23.37 -15.17 7.68
CA GLN A 223 -23.48 -16.48 8.34
C GLN A 223 -22.93 -16.46 9.79
N LEU A 224 -22.42 -15.32 10.25
CA LEU A 224 -21.97 -15.14 11.63
C LEU A 224 -23.14 -14.72 12.53
N SER A 225 -23.02 -15.03 13.82
CA SER A 225 -23.99 -14.60 14.83
C SER A 225 -23.99 -13.07 15.01
N ASP A 226 -25.00 -12.54 15.68
CA ASP A 226 -25.15 -11.11 15.90
C ASP A 226 -24.22 -10.55 16.99
N GLU A 227 -23.39 -11.40 17.62
CA GLU A 227 -22.29 -10.94 18.48
C GLU A 227 -21.18 -10.21 17.70
N TYR A 228 -21.16 -10.35 16.37
CA TYR A 228 -20.21 -9.68 15.48
C TYR A 228 -20.79 -8.43 14.85
N GLN A 229 -19.94 -7.45 14.59
CA GLN A 229 -20.23 -6.30 13.73
C GLN A 229 -19.13 -6.10 12.72
N LEU A 230 -19.48 -5.52 11.56
CA LEU A 230 -18.58 -5.25 10.47
C LEU A 230 -18.55 -3.76 10.14
N ILE A 231 -17.39 -3.15 10.26
CA ILE A 231 -17.11 -1.82 9.76
C ILE A 231 -16.46 -1.95 8.39
N ILE A 232 -17.06 -1.34 7.37
CA ILE A 232 -16.50 -1.23 6.03
C ILE A 232 -16.20 0.25 5.80
N ALA A 233 -14.91 0.61 5.67
CA ALA A 233 -14.47 1.99 5.54
C ALA A 233 -13.59 2.16 4.30
N GLY A 234 -14.09 2.89 3.31
CA GLY A 234 -13.37 3.16 2.06
C GLY A 234 -14.27 3.45 0.88
N GLU A 235 -13.74 4.18 -0.07
CA GLU A 235 -14.44 4.54 -1.31
C GLU A 235 -14.50 3.37 -2.28
N VAL A 236 -15.69 3.11 -2.83
CA VAL A 236 -15.88 2.10 -3.87
C VAL A 236 -15.40 2.64 -5.22
N TYR A 237 -14.46 1.93 -5.84
CA TYR A 237 -14.04 2.18 -7.21
C TYR A 237 -14.85 1.31 -8.16
N GLY A 238 -15.84 1.90 -8.81
CA GLY A 238 -16.77 1.24 -9.70
C GLY A 238 -18.22 1.30 -9.19
N LYS A 239 -18.97 0.21 -9.45
CA LYS A 239 -20.39 0.13 -9.11
C LYS A 239 -20.60 -0.29 -7.65
N THR A 240 -21.39 0.47 -6.90
CA THR A 240 -21.71 0.19 -5.50
C THR A 240 -22.86 -0.81 -5.33
N GLU A 241 -23.74 -0.91 -6.33
CA GLU A 241 -25.01 -1.65 -6.27
C GLU A 241 -24.83 -3.12 -5.84
N LYS A 242 -23.70 -3.73 -6.24
CA LYS A 242 -23.35 -5.11 -5.84
C LYS A 242 -23.25 -5.24 -4.32
N TYR A 243 -22.56 -4.30 -3.67
CA TYR A 243 -22.33 -4.32 -2.22
C TYR A 243 -23.59 -3.90 -1.47
N ASP A 244 -24.33 -2.91 -1.96
CA ASP A 244 -25.58 -2.46 -1.38
C ASP A 244 -26.61 -3.59 -1.34
N GLN A 245 -26.68 -4.40 -2.41
CA GLN A 245 -27.57 -5.55 -2.47
C GLN A 245 -27.18 -6.64 -1.46
N LEU A 246 -25.88 -6.91 -1.28
CA LEU A 246 -25.40 -7.88 -0.30
C LEU A 246 -25.65 -7.42 1.12
N ILE A 247 -25.46 -6.14 1.42
CA ILE A 247 -25.74 -5.55 2.74
C ILE A 247 -27.25 -5.60 3.03
N LYS A 248 -28.10 -5.19 2.07
CA LYS A 248 -29.57 -5.22 2.24
C LYS A 248 -30.13 -6.63 2.44
N LYS A 249 -29.48 -7.65 1.87
CA LYS A 249 -29.89 -9.06 2.01
C LYS A 249 -29.34 -9.70 3.28
N SER A 250 -28.47 -9.01 4.01
CA SER A 250 -27.87 -9.55 5.23
C SER A 250 -28.93 -9.68 6.34
N SER A 251 -28.96 -10.83 6.99
CA SER A 251 -29.74 -11.06 8.20
C SER A 251 -29.13 -10.36 9.41
N ASN A 252 -27.81 -10.09 9.37
CA ASN A 252 -27.10 -9.36 10.43
C ASN A 252 -27.15 -7.85 10.13
N SER A 253 -27.86 -7.10 10.95
CA SER A 253 -28.01 -5.64 10.83
C SER A 253 -26.79 -4.82 11.28
N SER A 254 -25.74 -5.47 11.80
CA SER A 254 -24.57 -4.80 12.36
C SER A 254 -23.47 -4.60 11.32
N ILE A 255 -23.84 -4.14 10.11
CA ILE A 255 -22.92 -3.73 9.05
C ILE A 255 -22.96 -2.21 8.93
N TYR A 256 -21.81 -1.58 9.15
CA TYR A 256 -21.63 -0.13 9.06
C TYR A 256 -20.78 0.19 7.85
N PHE A 257 -21.37 0.81 6.82
CA PHE A 257 -20.72 1.07 5.53
C PHE A 257 -20.43 2.55 5.34
N PHE A 258 -19.16 2.92 5.51
CA PHE A 258 -18.62 4.26 5.28
C PHE A 258 -18.03 4.33 3.86
N ASN A 259 -18.90 4.48 2.85
CA ASN A 259 -18.50 4.54 1.43
C ASN A 259 -17.96 5.93 1.07
N GLN A 260 -16.76 6.23 1.54
CA GLN A 260 -16.05 7.47 1.26
C GLN A 260 -14.54 7.27 1.40
N TYR A 261 -13.75 8.17 0.81
CA TYR A 261 -12.34 8.25 1.12
C TYR A 261 -12.15 8.62 2.59
N ILE A 262 -11.38 7.82 3.31
CA ILE A 262 -11.07 8.09 4.72
C ILE A 262 -9.80 8.94 4.79
N PRO A 263 -9.88 10.19 5.28
CA PRO A 263 -8.71 11.05 5.48
C PRO A 263 -7.72 10.45 6.49
N ASP A 264 -6.44 10.79 6.35
CA ASP A 264 -5.36 10.21 7.15
C ASP A 264 -5.53 10.46 8.66
N ASP A 265 -6.08 11.60 9.04
CA ASP A 265 -6.40 11.98 10.42
C ASP A 265 -7.57 11.19 11.04
N GLN A 266 -8.36 10.51 10.23
CA GLN A 266 -9.45 9.65 10.66
C GLN A 266 -9.11 8.16 10.69
N VAL A 267 -7.98 7.75 10.11
CA VAL A 267 -7.58 6.33 10.03
C VAL A 267 -7.50 5.70 11.42
N ALA A 268 -6.90 6.41 12.38
CA ALA A 268 -6.78 5.96 13.77
C ALA A 268 -8.14 5.56 14.39
N LEU A 269 -9.20 6.28 14.06
CA LEU A 269 -10.54 6.04 14.57
C LEU A 269 -11.07 4.65 14.20
N TYR A 270 -10.94 4.27 12.91
CA TYR A 270 -11.44 2.98 12.42
C TYR A 270 -10.63 1.80 12.95
N PHE A 271 -9.29 1.90 12.93
CA PHE A 271 -8.44 0.83 13.42
C PHE A 271 -8.53 0.68 14.95
N SER A 272 -8.70 1.77 15.71
CA SER A 272 -8.87 1.70 17.16
C SER A 272 -10.18 1.04 17.57
N ALA A 273 -11.24 1.16 16.77
CA ALA A 273 -12.52 0.50 17.02
C ALA A 273 -12.49 -1.02 16.75
N ALA A 274 -11.52 -1.51 15.97
CA ALA A 274 -11.48 -2.87 15.46
C ALA A 274 -10.81 -3.86 16.43
N ASP A 275 -11.24 -5.12 16.37
CA ASP A 275 -10.57 -6.27 16.97
C ASP A 275 -9.65 -6.95 15.97
N ALA A 276 -10.11 -7.10 14.73
CA ALA A 276 -9.34 -7.64 13.61
C ALA A 276 -9.65 -6.87 12.33
N CYS A 277 -8.63 -6.73 11.46
CA CYS A 277 -8.82 -6.25 10.10
C CYS A 277 -8.87 -7.45 9.15
N VAL A 278 -9.88 -7.49 8.27
CA VAL A 278 -10.12 -8.62 7.36
C VAL A 278 -9.75 -8.22 5.95
N LEU A 279 -8.84 -8.98 5.34
CA LEU A 279 -8.34 -8.77 3.98
C LEU A 279 -8.64 -10.00 3.11
N PRO A 280 -9.89 -10.17 2.62
CA PRO A 280 -10.34 -11.36 1.90
C PRO A 280 -9.99 -11.29 0.41
N TYR A 281 -8.79 -10.83 0.10
CA TYR A 281 -8.37 -10.50 -1.25
C TYR A 281 -8.38 -11.74 -2.16
N LYS A 282 -8.85 -11.59 -3.39
CA LYS A 282 -8.83 -12.62 -4.44
C LYS A 282 -7.45 -12.69 -5.11
N SER A 283 -6.75 -11.55 -5.14
CA SER A 283 -5.37 -11.41 -5.61
C SER A 283 -4.70 -10.19 -4.96
N ALA A 284 -3.41 -10.28 -4.71
CA ALA A 284 -2.61 -9.16 -4.23
C ALA A 284 -1.14 -9.35 -4.59
N THR A 285 -0.40 -8.24 -4.76
CA THR A 285 1.06 -8.23 -4.75
C THR A 285 1.58 -7.86 -3.38
N GLN A 286 0.93 -6.88 -2.76
CA GLN A 286 1.13 -6.43 -1.37
C GLN A 286 -0.06 -5.58 -0.94
N SER A 287 -0.12 -5.22 0.34
CA SER A 287 -1.15 -4.31 0.86
C SER A 287 -0.59 -3.39 1.94
N GLY A 288 -0.64 -2.07 1.72
CA GLY A 288 -0.32 -1.07 2.74
C GLY A 288 -1.22 -1.16 3.98
N ILE A 289 -2.42 -1.74 3.83
CA ILE A 289 -3.35 -1.95 4.95
C ILE A 289 -2.76 -2.89 6.01
N THR A 290 -1.93 -3.86 5.62
CA THR A 290 -1.20 -4.72 6.58
C THR A 290 -0.32 -3.88 7.49
N ALA A 291 0.48 -2.96 6.93
CA ALA A 291 1.36 -2.09 7.68
C ALA A 291 0.57 -1.12 8.59
N THR A 292 -0.55 -0.58 8.10
CA THR A 292 -1.45 0.27 8.90
C THR A 292 -2.08 -0.52 10.05
N SER A 293 -2.58 -1.72 9.78
CA SER A 293 -3.20 -2.58 10.80
C SER A 293 -2.24 -2.89 11.94
N PHE A 294 -1.02 -3.24 11.59
CA PHE A 294 0.01 -3.53 12.58
C PHE A 294 0.51 -2.30 13.34
N HIS A 295 0.51 -1.11 12.72
CA HIS A 295 0.78 0.13 13.44
C HIS A 295 -0.18 0.33 14.62
N PHE A 296 -1.46 0.06 14.40
CA PHE A 296 -2.50 0.13 15.44
C PHE A 296 -2.63 -1.14 16.28
N GLU A 297 -1.74 -2.11 16.12
CA GLU A 297 -1.77 -3.40 16.82
C GLU A 297 -3.09 -4.16 16.57
N VAL A 298 -3.62 -4.07 15.36
CA VAL A 298 -4.82 -4.80 14.95
C VAL A 298 -4.41 -6.03 14.17
N PRO A 299 -4.68 -7.25 14.66
CA PRO A 299 -4.37 -8.48 13.96
C PRO A 299 -5.15 -8.63 12.66
N LEU A 300 -4.62 -9.45 11.76
CA LEU A 300 -5.18 -9.64 10.43
C LEU A 300 -5.80 -11.02 10.25
N ILE A 301 -6.95 -11.06 9.58
CA ILE A 301 -7.50 -12.27 8.98
C ILE A 301 -7.43 -12.06 7.48
N ALA A 302 -6.55 -12.78 6.78
CA ALA A 302 -6.24 -12.50 5.39
C ALA A 302 -6.17 -13.75 4.53
N THR A 303 -6.34 -13.59 3.23
CA THR A 303 -6.20 -14.68 2.28
C THR A 303 -4.76 -14.93 1.89
N ASN A 304 -4.44 -16.19 1.55
CA ASN A 304 -3.13 -16.63 1.06
C ASN A 304 -2.91 -16.18 -0.39
N VAL A 305 -2.70 -14.88 -0.62
CA VAL A 305 -2.46 -14.31 -1.94
C VAL A 305 -1.27 -13.36 -1.93
N GLY A 306 -0.31 -13.58 -2.82
CA GLY A 306 0.86 -12.73 -3.03
C GLY A 306 1.56 -12.32 -1.73
N GLY A 307 1.95 -11.05 -1.62
CA GLY A 307 2.69 -10.53 -0.47
C GLY A 307 1.92 -10.42 0.85
N LEU A 308 0.61 -10.67 0.88
CA LEU A 308 -0.14 -10.69 2.15
C LEU A 308 0.36 -11.79 3.08
N ALA A 309 0.52 -13.01 2.54
CA ALA A 309 1.01 -14.15 3.31
C ALA A 309 2.47 -14.00 3.77
N GLU A 310 3.26 -13.17 3.08
CA GLU A 310 4.65 -12.90 3.45
C GLU A 310 4.76 -11.97 4.67
N THR A 311 3.77 -11.10 4.86
CA THR A 311 3.78 -10.07 5.92
C THR A 311 3.11 -10.56 7.20
N ILE A 312 2.23 -11.56 7.09
CA ILE A 312 1.44 -12.08 8.21
C ILE A 312 2.04 -13.42 8.64
N GLU A 313 2.54 -13.49 9.86
CA GLU A 313 2.97 -14.74 10.46
C GLU A 313 1.73 -15.50 10.96
N ASN A 314 1.32 -16.53 10.18
CA ASN A 314 0.10 -17.29 10.47
C ASN A 314 0.12 -17.92 11.86
N GLY A 315 -0.92 -17.69 12.65
CA GLY A 315 -1.03 -18.13 14.04
C GLY A 315 -0.28 -17.25 15.05
N LYS A 316 0.41 -16.14 14.61
CA LYS A 316 1.11 -15.22 15.52
C LYS A 316 0.67 -13.77 15.36
N THR A 317 0.68 -13.24 14.14
CA THR A 317 0.26 -11.85 13.88
C THR A 317 -1.08 -11.77 13.17
N GLY A 318 -1.65 -12.92 12.82
CA GLY A 318 -2.95 -13.06 12.16
C GLY A 318 -3.23 -14.49 11.72
N ILE A 319 -4.33 -14.66 11.01
CA ILE A 319 -4.77 -15.94 10.46
C ILE A 319 -4.80 -15.84 8.93
N ILE A 320 -4.23 -16.84 8.25
CA ILE A 320 -4.21 -16.93 6.79
C ILE A 320 -5.20 -18.01 6.35
N VAL A 321 -6.07 -17.67 5.39
CA VAL A 321 -7.09 -18.57 4.82
C VAL A 321 -6.94 -18.68 3.30
N PRO A 322 -7.48 -19.74 2.65
CA PRO A 322 -7.56 -19.80 1.19
C PRO A 322 -8.39 -18.66 0.60
N PRO A 323 -8.04 -18.10 -0.58
CA PRO A 323 -8.86 -17.11 -1.25
C PRO A 323 -10.17 -17.71 -1.78
N ASN A 324 -11.22 -16.88 -1.84
CA ASN A 324 -12.57 -17.25 -2.30
C ASN A 324 -13.21 -18.41 -1.50
N ASP A 325 -12.81 -18.64 -0.28
CA ASP A 325 -13.36 -19.66 0.62
C ASP A 325 -14.11 -19.01 1.79
N GLU A 326 -15.43 -18.90 1.62
CA GLU A 326 -16.32 -18.31 2.64
C GLU A 326 -16.31 -19.12 3.94
N LYS A 327 -16.26 -20.45 3.84
CA LYS A 327 -16.26 -21.33 5.03
C LYS A 327 -14.96 -21.21 5.83
N ALA A 328 -13.82 -21.22 5.16
CA ALA A 328 -12.54 -21.02 5.81
C ALA A 328 -12.47 -19.63 6.49
N LEU A 329 -13.02 -18.59 5.86
CA LEU A 329 -13.06 -17.24 6.44
C LEU A 329 -13.95 -17.20 7.69
N ILE A 330 -15.12 -17.84 7.68
CA ILE A 330 -16.02 -17.93 8.85
C ILE A 330 -15.29 -18.62 10.00
N LEU A 331 -14.69 -19.79 9.76
CA LEU A 331 -13.97 -20.52 10.80
C LEU A 331 -12.81 -19.70 11.37
N ALA A 332 -12.02 -19.05 10.51
CA ALA A 332 -10.92 -18.19 10.95
C ALA A 332 -11.39 -17.01 11.82
N ILE A 333 -12.52 -16.38 11.49
CA ILE A 333 -13.11 -15.33 12.31
C ILE A 333 -13.53 -15.89 13.68
N GLN A 334 -14.20 -17.04 13.72
CA GLN A 334 -14.63 -17.67 14.96
C GLN A 334 -13.44 -18.10 15.83
N ASP A 335 -12.42 -18.70 15.22
CA ASP A 335 -11.20 -19.12 15.91
C ASP A 335 -10.42 -17.94 16.48
N PHE A 336 -10.34 -16.84 15.74
CA PHE A 336 -9.66 -15.62 16.17
C PHE A 336 -10.22 -15.06 17.49
N PHE A 337 -11.52 -15.22 17.75
CA PHE A 337 -12.16 -14.71 18.96
C PHE A 337 -12.23 -15.72 20.11
N LYS A 338 -11.53 -16.86 20.02
CA LYS A 338 -11.38 -17.75 21.18
C LYS A 338 -10.63 -17.05 22.31
N GLN A 339 -10.87 -17.51 23.54
CA GLN A 339 -10.33 -16.86 24.73
C GLN A 339 -8.80 -16.77 24.70
N GLY A 340 -8.27 -15.55 24.89
CA GLY A 340 -6.84 -15.25 24.92
C GLY A 340 -6.15 -15.00 23.57
N GLU A 341 -6.73 -15.41 22.45
CA GLU A 341 -6.11 -15.32 21.14
C GLU A 341 -5.89 -13.88 20.66
N VAL A 342 -6.84 -12.99 20.90
CA VAL A 342 -6.74 -11.58 20.46
C VAL A 342 -5.54 -10.87 21.07
N ASP A 343 -5.31 -11.03 22.37
CA ASP A 343 -4.20 -10.39 23.08
C ASP A 343 -2.85 -11.02 22.70
N PHE A 344 -2.82 -12.32 22.47
CA PHE A 344 -1.65 -13.03 21.96
C PHE A 344 -1.21 -12.48 20.60
N PHE A 345 -2.13 -12.29 19.66
CA PHE A 345 -1.81 -11.69 18.35
C PHE A 345 -1.26 -10.26 18.50
N LYS A 346 -1.88 -9.43 19.34
CA LYS A 346 -1.44 -8.05 19.58
C LYS A 346 -0.02 -7.97 20.16
N GLU A 347 0.29 -8.84 21.12
CA GLU A 347 1.64 -8.88 21.71
C GLU A 347 2.71 -9.26 20.69
N ASN A 348 2.44 -10.25 19.83
CA ASN A 348 3.35 -10.63 18.77
C ASN A 348 3.55 -9.48 17.75
N ILE A 349 2.49 -8.75 17.40
CA ILE A 349 2.60 -7.57 16.52
C ILE A 349 3.50 -6.49 17.15
N ARG A 350 3.38 -6.22 18.46
CA ARG A 350 4.26 -5.27 19.16
C ARG A 350 5.72 -5.66 19.06
N ASN A 351 6.02 -6.94 19.22
CA ASN A 351 7.38 -7.47 19.13
C ASN A 351 7.97 -7.31 17.70
N GLU A 352 7.15 -7.46 16.67
CA GLU A 352 7.58 -7.25 15.27
C GLU A 352 7.70 -5.76 14.89
N LYS A 353 6.98 -4.87 15.57
CA LYS A 353 6.98 -3.41 15.26
C LYS A 353 8.36 -2.80 15.34
N LEU A 354 9.22 -3.27 16.21
CA LEU A 354 10.58 -2.74 16.40
C LEU A 354 11.52 -3.06 15.23
N LYS A 355 11.26 -4.10 14.43
CA LYS A 355 12.14 -4.56 13.35
C LYS A 355 11.92 -3.80 12.04
N ASN A 356 10.70 -3.37 11.76
CA ASN A 356 10.29 -2.84 10.46
C ASN A 356 10.09 -1.31 10.47
N SER A 357 11.12 -0.58 10.90
CA SER A 357 11.09 0.88 10.97
C SER A 357 11.47 1.54 9.64
N TRP A 358 11.02 2.78 9.43
CA TRP A 358 11.42 3.62 8.30
C TRP A 358 12.92 3.89 8.27
N SER A 359 13.54 4.02 9.45
CA SER A 359 15.00 4.21 9.57
C SER A 359 15.77 3.00 9.05
N ASN A 360 15.35 1.77 9.39
CA ASN A 360 15.97 0.56 8.86
C ASN A 360 15.74 0.44 7.35
N PHE A 361 14.54 0.71 6.88
CA PHE A 361 14.21 0.67 5.46
C PHE A 361 15.07 1.63 4.64
N SER A 362 15.13 2.90 5.05
CA SER A 362 15.92 3.93 4.36
C SER A 362 17.42 3.59 4.35
N LYS A 363 17.95 3.08 5.48
CA LYS A 363 19.33 2.64 5.59
C LYS A 363 19.62 1.48 4.63
N GLU A 364 18.82 0.41 4.65
CA GLU A 364 19.01 -0.74 3.75
C GLU A 364 18.92 -0.34 2.27
N LEU A 365 17.99 0.57 1.92
CA LEU A 365 17.85 1.10 0.56
C LEU A 365 19.13 1.84 0.11
N ILE A 366 19.69 2.70 0.98
CA ILE A 366 20.88 3.48 0.65
C ILE A 366 22.13 2.60 0.66
N ASP A 367 22.28 1.69 1.62
CA ASP A 367 23.37 0.74 1.65
C ASP A 367 23.38 -0.13 0.38
N PHE A 368 22.24 -0.60 -0.07
CA PHE A 368 22.09 -1.32 -1.34
C PHE A 368 22.49 -0.44 -2.53
N ALA A 369 22.05 0.83 -2.56
CA ALA A 369 22.44 1.75 -3.62
C ALA A 369 23.96 2.01 -3.65
N LEU A 370 24.65 1.97 -2.53
CA LEU A 370 26.08 2.29 -2.46
C LEU A 370 27.01 1.10 -2.67
N ASN A 371 26.61 -0.10 -2.21
CA ASN A 371 27.50 -1.26 -2.11
C ASN A 371 27.39 -2.23 -3.31
N GLU A 372 26.23 -2.26 -3.98
CA GLU A 372 25.98 -3.20 -5.10
C GLU A 372 26.20 -2.56 -6.49
N TYR A 373 26.65 -1.32 -6.57
CA TYR A 373 26.92 -0.61 -7.83
C TYR A 373 28.38 -0.59 -8.19
#